data_fec1297937e486de07872f5d664bd7f5
#
_entry.id   fec1297937e486de07872f5d664bd7f5
#
_cell.length_a   1.000
_cell.length_b   1.000
_cell.length_c   1.000
_cell.angle_alpha   90.00
_cell.angle_beta   90.00
_cell.angle_gamma   90.00
#
_symmetry.space_group_name_H-M   'P 1'
#
loop_
_entity.id
_entity.type
_entity.pdbx_description
1 polymer ?
#
loop_
_entity_poly.entity_id
_entity_poly.type
_entity_poly.pdbx_seq_one_letter_code
_entity_poly.pdbx_strand_id
1 'polypeptide(L)'
;MTGLIEQYHRVWFDQSARPPWRFVVVNGRQTLLVFDHYLTDGRGATLILDSLLEALNRPARDEDSSPIVHLTSMPKGFPEVDPVELLGKNPSVLLAILTYLRFLCISLFYRETELFFHDANYKKRKFDFDDPKKEDNAVITKLDTLRLDAQTMSKCLLACREHHTSFTSLLHTLIKVSLATDFYPKAKFSHSETVIDVRPYLPTQDRGRIISTAVSMISSFDWLSKFRRAGQSPDETGNPIVNAELIWDLSQKHKAHILNDLKHKMSWMQAWLTIRMIGEDEEDYVSTLLPGYKLLQNNAFAVSNLGAFTSTHLRSHGPWAISSMEFSAGAIKAGIGPNLTFNIIGVQDSATVIHVSHEEGSLPEEFVSALLDQIQKRMMAII
;
A
#
# COMPACT_ATOMS: atom_id res chain seq x y z
N MET A 1 6.29 -19.53 1.82
CA MET A 1 6.58 -18.36 0.95
C MET A 1 6.86 -17.12 1.80
N THR A 2 6.06 -16.78 2.80
CA THR A 2 6.20 -15.58 3.65
C THR A 2 7.62 -15.36 4.18
N GLY A 3 8.26 -16.37 4.82
CA GLY A 3 9.63 -16.24 5.30
C GLY A 3 10.68 -15.98 4.21
N LEU A 4 10.45 -16.45 2.97
CA LEU A 4 11.30 -16.13 1.84
C LEU A 4 11.14 -14.65 1.43
N ILE A 5 9.91 -14.15 1.41
CA ILE A 5 9.63 -12.74 1.11
C ILE A 5 10.27 -11.84 2.17
N GLU A 6 10.13 -12.17 3.47
CA GLU A 6 10.79 -11.45 4.56
C GLU A 6 12.32 -11.42 4.39
N GLN A 7 12.92 -12.53 3.98
CA GLN A 7 14.35 -12.59 3.71
C GLN A 7 14.76 -11.63 2.58
N TYR A 8 13.94 -11.53 1.53
CA TYR A 8 14.24 -10.64 0.41
C TYR A 8 13.97 -9.17 0.70
N HIS A 9 13.16 -8.83 1.68
CA HIS A 9 13.05 -7.45 2.18
C HIS A 9 14.33 -6.94 2.87
N ARG A 10 15.24 -7.82 3.22
CA ARG A 10 16.56 -7.46 3.81
C ARG A 10 17.65 -7.23 2.77
N VAL A 11 17.32 -7.40 1.49
CA VAL A 11 18.29 -7.27 0.40
C VAL A 11 18.41 -5.81 0.00
N TRP A 12 19.60 -5.27 0.18
CA TRP A 12 19.97 -3.97 -0.36
C TRP A 12 20.50 -4.11 -1.78
N PHE A 13 20.13 -3.17 -2.64
CA PHE A 13 20.64 -3.08 -3.99
C PHE A 13 21.80 -2.07 -4.02
N ASP A 14 23.00 -2.54 -4.30
CA ASP A 14 24.09 -1.64 -4.67
C ASP A 14 23.87 -1.18 -6.11
N GLN A 15 23.28 -0.01 -6.24
CA GLN A 15 22.89 0.57 -7.53
C GLN A 15 24.08 0.90 -8.42
N SER A 16 25.31 1.05 -7.86
CA SER A 16 26.53 1.28 -8.62
C SER A 16 27.05 0.02 -9.30
N ALA A 17 26.71 -1.16 -8.76
CA ALA A 17 27.28 -2.44 -9.19
C ALA A 17 26.28 -3.36 -9.88
N ARG A 18 24.97 -3.21 -9.64
CA ARG A 18 23.95 -4.16 -10.12
C ARG A 18 22.61 -3.47 -10.38
N PRO A 19 21.78 -4.02 -11.30
CA PRO A 19 20.42 -3.53 -11.47
C PRO A 19 19.65 -3.58 -10.15
N PRO A 20 18.77 -2.60 -9.88
CA PRO A 20 17.99 -2.50 -8.65
C PRO A 20 16.79 -3.45 -8.64
N TRP A 21 16.94 -4.63 -9.24
CA TRP A 21 15.95 -5.68 -9.26
C TRP A 21 16.58 -7.06 -9.35
N ARG A 22 15.84 -8.07 -8.90
CA ARG A 22 16.19 -9.49 -9.01
C ARG A 22 14.97 -10.31 -9.39
N PHE A 23 15.21 -11.31 -10.23
CA PHE A 23 14.24 -12.33 -10.55
C PHE A 23 14.70 -13.65 -9.94
N VAL A 24 13.86 -14.25 -9.10
CA VAL A 24 14.19 -15.49 -8.38
C VAL A 24 13.17 -16.54 -8.76
N VAL A 25 13.64 -17.70 -9.23
CA VAL A 25 12.80 -18.86 -9.53
C VAL A 25 12.96 -19.87 -8.41
N VAL A 26 11.86 -20.24 -7.77
CA VAL A 26 11.81 -21.17 -6.66
C VAL A 26 11.13 -22.47 -7.12
N ASN A 27 11.84 -23.59 -7.00
CA ASN A 27 11.35 -24.92 -7.37
C ASN A 27 10.76 -25.03 -8.79
N GLY A 28 11.22 -24.20 -9.72
CA GLY A 28 10.77 -24.21 -11.12
C GLY A 28 9.31 -23.82 -11.35
N ARG A 29 8.60 -23.33 -10.32
CA ARG A 29 7.16 -23.02 -10.39
C ARG A 29 6.76 -21.68 -9.82
N GLN A 30 7.54 -21.14 -8.90
CA GLN A 30 7.27 -19.88 -8.25
C GLN A 30 8.32 -18.87 -8.67
N THR A 31 7.89 -17.67 -9.00
CA THR A 31 8.79 -16.58 -9.36
C THR A 31 8.60 -15.44 -8.38
N LEU A 32 9.71 -14.87 -7.92
CA LEU A 32 9.73 -13.69 -7.06
C LEU A 32 10.48 -12.58 -7.80
N LEU A 33 9.78 -11.49 -8.07
CA LEU A 33 10.37 -10.24 -8.56
C LEU A 33 10.64 -9.35 -7.35
N VAL A 34 11.92 -9.11 -7.06
CA VAL A 34 12.39 -8.22 -6.00
C VAL A 34 12.96 -6.98 -6.66
N PHE A 35 12.54 -5.81 -6.22
CA PHE A 35 13.00 -4.55 -6.81
C PHE A 35 13.02 -3.43 -5.78
N ASP A 36 13.84 -2.43 -6.05
CA ASP A 36 13.83 -1.18 -5.32
C ASP A 36 12.63 -0.35 -5.77
N HIS A 37 11.88 0.21 -4.82
CA HIS A 37 10.60 0.88 -5.09
C HIS A 37 10.74 2.16 -5.95
N TYR A 38 11.93 2.73 -6.05
CA TYR A 38 12.13 3.86 -6.97
C TYR A 38 12.07 3.45 -8.44
N LEU A 39 12.35 2.17 -8.76
CA LEU A 39 12.32 1.65 -10.14
C LEU A 39 10.88 1.52 -10.66
N THR A 40 9.99 0.98 -9.82
CA THR A 40 8.61 0.69 -10.18
C THR A 40 7.74 0.54 -8.93
N ASP A 41 6.46 0.44 -9.15
CA ASP A 41 5.47 0.13 -8.10
C ASP A 41 4.84 -1.26 -8.29
N GLY A 42 3.93 -1.63 -7.39
CA GLY A 42 3.26 -2.93 -7.44
C GLY A 42 2.50 -3.16 -8.76
N ARG A 43 1.90 -2.11 -9.35
CA ARG A 43 1.22 -2.24 -10.65
C ARG A 43 2.22 -2.45 -11.79
N GLY A 44 3.33 -1.69 -11.80
CA GLY A 44 4.42 -1.90 -12.77
C GLY A 44 5.02 -3.30 -12.67
N ALA A 45 5.19 -3.82 -11.45
CA ALA A 45 5.63 -5.20 -11.23
C ALA A 45 4.64 -6.23 -11.82
N THR A 46 3.32 -6.02 -11.69
CA THR A 46 2.34 -6.91 -12.33
C THR A 46 2.42 -6.89 -13.85
N LEU A 47 2.73 -5.74 -14.46
CA LEU A 47 2.95 -5.63 -15.92
C LEU A 47 4.20 -6.38 -16.37
N ILE A 48 5.29 -6.33 -15.59
CA ILE A 48 6.51 -7.11 -15.85
C ILE A 48 6.19 -8.61 -15.82
N LEU A 49 5.46 -9.08 -14.81
CA LEU A 49 5.07 -10.49 -14.68
C LEU A 49 4.11 -10.94 -15.78
N ASP A 50 3.20 -10.08 -16.22
CA ASP A 50 2.31 -10.36 -17.36
C ASP A 50 3.10 -10.50 -18.68
N SER A 51 4.08 -9.61 -18.89
CA SER A 51 4.98 -9.67 -20.05
C SER A 51 5.84 -10.95 -20.03
N LEU A 52 6.29 -11.39 -18.85
CA LEU A 52 6.99 -12.66 -18.71
C LEU A 52 6.08 -13.84 -19.05
N LEU A 53 4.84 -13.85 -18.55
CA LEU A 53 3.86 -14.89 -18.85
C LEU A 53 3.58 -14.96 -20.36
N GLU A 54 3.46 -13.82 -21.02
CA GLU A 54 3.33 -13.76 -22.48
C GLU A 54 4.54 -14.39 -23.17
N ALA A 55 5.75 -14.03 -22.76
CA ALA A 55 6.98 -14.56 -23.35
C ALA A 55 7.09 -16.09 -23.17
N LEU A 56 6.74 -16.61 -21.99
CA LEU A 56 6.74 -18.04 -21.70
C LEU A 56 5.71 -18.84 -22.53
N ASN A 57 4.63 -18.18 -22.95
CA ASN A 57 3.57 -18.79 -23.75
C ASN A 57 3.76 -18.61 -25.27
N ARG A 58 4.76 -17.85 -25.72
CA ARG A 58 5.10 -17.75 -27.14
C ARG A 58 5.76 -19.06 -27.63
N PRO A 59 5.45 -19.52 -28.85
CA PRO A 59 6.21 -20.60 -29.45
C PRO A 59 7.69 -20.21 -29.57
N ALA A 60 8.59 -21.13 -29.20
CA ALA A 60 10.01 -20.93 -29.42
C ALA A 60 10.27 -20.70 -30.93
N ARG A 61 10.98 -19.64 -31.25
CA ARG A 61 11.48 -19.39 -32.59
C ARG A 61 12.91 -19.91 -32.68
N ASP A 62 13.29 -20.54 -33.79
CA ASP A 62 14.66 -21.06 -33.98
C ASP A 62 15.71 -19.93 -33.91
N GLU A 63 15.30 -18.67 -34.11
CA GLU A 63 16.16 -17.50 -34.02
C GLU A 63 16.42 -17.03 -32.56
N ASP A 64 15.64 -17.49 -31.58
CA ASP A 64 15.76 -17.12 -30.17
C ASP A 64 16.87 -17.88 -29.41
N SER A 65 17.78 -18.56 -30.13
CA SER A 65 18.85 -19.34 -29.51
C SER A 65 19.98 -18.53 -28.90
N SER A 66 20.01 -17.21 -29.11
CA SER A 66 20.99 -16.33 -28.44
C SER A 66 20.51 -15.92 -27.05
N PRO A 67 21.25 -16.27 -25.97
CA PRO A 67 20.91 -15.83 -24.62
C PRO A 67 21.13 -14.33 -24.40
N ILE A 68 21.65 -13.62 -25.41
CA ILE A 68 21.99 -12.19 -25.34
C ILE A 68 21.18 -11.44 -26.39
N VAL A 69 20.27 -10.60 -25.95
CA VAL A 69 19.57 -9.63 -26.81
C VAL A 69 20.45 -8.39 -26.93
N HIS A 70 21.04 -8.20 -28.12
CA HIS A 70 21.73 -6.96 -28.43
C HIS A 70 20.71 -5.89 -28.83
N LEU A 71 20.49 -4.91 -27.96
CA LEU A 71 19.71 -3.73 -28.32
C LEU A 71 20.57 -2.88 -29.26
N THR A 72 20.19 -2.82 -30.52
CA THR A 72 20.86 -2.02 -31.58
C THR A 72 20.60 -0.52 -31.41
N SER A 73 19.61 -0.14 -30.64
CA SER A 73 19.36 1.24 -30.23
C SER A 73 18.62 1.25 -28.87
N MET A 74 18.93 2.21 -28.04
CA MET A 74 18.07 2.49 -26.88
C MET A 74 16.66 2.79 -27.39
N PRO A 75 15.62 2.18 -26.81
CA PRO A 75 14.25 2.56 -27.15
C PRO A 75 14.11 4.07 -26.99
N LYS A 76 13.73 4.75 -28.06
CA LYS A 76 13.41 6.17 -27.98
C LYS A 76 12.16 6.27 -27.08
N GLY A 77 12.34 6.81 -25.88
CA GLY A 77 11.20 7.12 -25.01
C GLY A 77 11.14 6.38 -23.68
N PHE A 78 12.25 6.25 -22.96
CA PHE A 78 12.11 6.32 -21.52
C PHE A 78 11.43 7.66 -21.22
N PRO A 79 10.28 7.67 -20.52
CA PRO A 79 9.70 8.94 -20.14
C PRO A 79 10.72 9.67 -19.26
N GLU A 80 11.32 10.75 -19.80
CA GLU A 80 12.21 11.65 -19.05
C GLU A 80 11.46 12.38 -17.94
N VAL A 81 10.15 12.23 -17.89
CA VAL A 81 9.25 12.99 -17.01
C VAL A 81 8.62 12.03 -16.02
N ASP A 82 8.71 12.38 -14.75
CA ASP A 82 8.00 11.70 -13.68
C ASP A 82 6.51 11.57 -14.04
N PRO A 83 5.91 10.35 -13.99
CA PRO A 83 4.48 10.17 -14.27
C PRO A 83 3.57 11.13 -13.51
N VAL A 84 3.99 11.56 -12.32
CA VAL A 84 3.27 12.53 -11.50
C VAL A 84 3.28 13.93 -12.14
N GLU A 85 4.37 14.31 -12.80
CA GLU A 85 4.47 15.59 -13.55
C GLU A 85 3.58 15.55 -14.80
N LEU A 86 3.41 14.36 -15.42
CA LEU A 86 2.54 14.17 -16.59
C LEU A 86 1.06 14.43 -16.31
N LEU A 87 0.64 14.43 -15.04
CA LEU A 87 -0.75 14.77 -14.69
C LEU A 87 -1.12 16.21 -15.04
N GLY A 88 -0.15 17.03 -15.47
CA GLY A 88 -0.39 18.39 -15.99
C GLY A 88 -1.03 19.35 -14.97
N LYS A 89 -1.07 18.96 -13.70
CA LYS A 89 -1.61 19.80 -12.64
C LYS A 89 -0.48 20.64 -12.08
N ASN A 90 -0.52 21.92 -12.35
CA ASN A 90 0.39 22.87 -11.73
C ASN A 90 0.22 22.79 -10.21
N PRO A 91 1.31 22.69 -9.45
CA PRO A 91 1.25 22.70 -7.99
C PRO A 91 0.55 23.97 -7.52
N SER A 92 -0.44 23.78 -6.65
CA SER A 92 -1.17 24.90 -6.08
C SER A 92 -0.56 25.27 -4.72
N VAL A 93 0.17 26.38 -4.68
CA VAL A 93 0.75 26.91 -3.44
C VAL A 93 -0.32 27.12 -2.37
N LEU A 94 -1.51 27.60 -2.75
CA LEU A 94 -2.62 27.78 -1.82
C LEU A 94 -3.07 26.43 -1.23
N LEU A 95 -3.18 25.39 -2.04
CA LEU A 95 -3.59 24.06 -1.57
C LEU A 95 -2.51 23.45 -0.66
N ALA A 96 -1.24 23.65 -0.98
CA ALA A 96 -0.13 23.23 -0.12
C ALA A 96 -0.18 23.92 1.24
N ILE A 97 -0.38 25.24 1.26
CA ILE A 97 -0.53 26.03 2.51
C ILE A 97 -1.74 25.54 3.32
N LEU A 98 -2.89 25.32 2.68
CA LEU A 98 -4.08 24.83 3.37
C LEU A 98 -3.90 23.41 3.93
N THR A 99 -3.22 22.56 3.18
CA THR A 99 -2.86 21.22 3.64
C THR A 99 -1.92 21.30 4.84
N TYR A 100 -0.89 22.13 4.75
CA TYR A 100 0.03 22.41 5.83
C TYR A 100 -0.66 22.92 7.10
N LEU A 101 -1.50 23.95 6.97
CA LEU A 101 -2.25 24.52 8.10
C LEU A 101 -3.19 23.48 8.72
N ARG A 102 -3.81 22.62 7.91
CA ARG A 102 -4.63 21.52 8.41
C ARG A 102 -3.80 20.55 9.26
N PHE A 103 -2.62 20.14 8.77
CA PHE A 103 -1.71 19.27 9.52
C PHE A 103 -1.25 19.94 10.82
N LEU A 104 -0.86 21.22 10.76
CA LEU A 104 -0.45 21.99 11.93
C LEU A 104 -1.57 22.09 12.96
N CYS A 105 -2.79 22.43 12.54
CA CYS A 105 -3.94 22.49 13.44
C CYS A 105 -4.20 21.15 14.13
N ILE A 106 -4.18 20.06 13.36
CA ILE A 106 -4.40 18.73 13.92
C ILE A 106 -3.28 18.39 14.92
N SER A 107 -2.01 18.65 14.59
CA SER A 107 -0.86 18.36 15.47
C SER A 107 -0.86 19.19 16.75
N LEU A 108 -1.43 20.39 16.73
CA LEU A 108 -1.55 21.27 17.92
C LEU A 108 -2.69 20.84 18.86
N PHE A 109 -3.78 20.29 18.30
CA PHE A 109 -4.97 19.96 19.09
C PHE A 109 -5.01 18.51 19.58
N TYR A 110 -4.16 17.61 19.06
CA TYR A 110 -4.13 16.20 19.46
C TYR A 110 -2.90 15.87 20.27
N ARG A 111 -3.13 15.21 21.40
CA ARG A 111 -2.06 14.57 22.16
C ARG A 111 -1.68 13.24 21.50
N GLU A 112 -0.41 12.93 21.50
CA GLU A 112 0.10 11.67 20.95
C GLU A 112 -0.61 10.45 21.57
N THR A 113 -0.96 10.51 22.84
CA THR A 113 -1.68 9.46 23.57
C THR A 113 -3.13 9.23 23.09
N GLU A 114 -3.64 10.08 22.20
CA GLU A 114 -4.98 9.96 21.60
C GLU A 114 -4.97 9.34 20.21
N LEU A 115 -3.81 8.91 19.72
CA LEU A 115 -3.61 8.29 18.42
C LEU A 115 -3.40 6.78 18.56
N PHE A 116 -3.51 6.03 17.45
CA PHE A 116 -3.09 4.64 17.40
C PHE A 116 -1.57 4.53 17.59
N PHE A 117 -1.10 3.39 18.08
CA PHE A 117 0.31 3.07 18.24
C PHE A 117 1.12 4.06 19.11
N HIS A 118 0.45 4.63 20.12
CA HIS A 118 1.06 5.58 21.05
C HIS A 118 1.05 5.10 22.50
N ASP A 119 1.02 3.80 22.70
CA ASP A 119 1.04 3.20 24.03
C ASP A 119 2.38 2.50 24.33
N ALA A 120 2.48 2.01 25.58
CA ALA A 120 3.66 1.29 26.05
C ALA A 120 3.92 -0.04 25.32
N ASN A 121 2.96 -0.52 24.53
CA ASN A 121 3.08 -1.76 23.78
C ASN A 121 3.73 -1.55 22.41
N TYR A 122 3.83 -0.30 21.94
CA TYR A 122 4.47 0.06 20.69
C TYR A 122 5.86 0.63 20.95
N LYS A 123 6.89 -0.15 20.67
CA LYS A 123 8.28 0.29 20.79
C LYS A 123 8.70 1.07 19.55
N LYS A 124 8.36 2.35 19.54
CA LYS A 124 8.74 3.25 18.47
C LYS A 124 10.25 3.47 18.48
N ARG A 125 10.97 2.88 17.56
CA ARG A 125 12.33 3.27 17.25
C ARG A 125 12.24 4.52 16.37
N LYS A 126 12.69 5.66 16.86
CA LYS A 126 12.72 6.88 16.05
C LYS A 126 13.80 6.74 14.98
N PHE A 127 13.47 7.21 13.77
CA PHE A 127 14.48 7.42 12.75
C PHE A 127 15.41 8.55 13.21
N ASP A 128 16.72 8.32 13.12
CA ASP A 128 17.71 9.35 13.40
C ASP A 128 17.97 10.13 12.12
N PHE A 129 17.41 11.33 12.05
CA PHE A 129 17.56 12.22 10.90
C PHE A 129 18.93 12.89 10.85
N ASP A 130 19.66 12.96 11.99
CA ASP A 130 21.00 13.54 12.03
C ASP A 130 22.04 12.56 11.49
N ASP A 131 21.76 11.25 11.56
CA ASP A 131 22.58 10.20 10.95
C ASP A 131 21.71 9.16 10.23
N PRO A 132 21.30 9.44 8.98
CA PRO A 132 20.42 8.58 8.19
C PRO A 132 21.00 7.16 7.95
N LYS A 133 22.32 7.01 8.00
CA LYS A 133 23.02 5.72 7.78
C LYS A 133 23.23 4.91 9.06
N LYS A 134 22.75 5.42 10.19
CA LYS A 134 22.87 4.74 11.48
C LYS A 134 22.21 3.36 11.41
N GLU A 135 22.88 2.35 11.98
CA GLU A 135 22.41 0.96 11.99
C GLU A 135 21.02 0.84 12.63
N ASP A 136 20.73 1.65 13.67
CA ASP A 136 19.42 1.71 14.32
C ASP A 136 18.27 2.19 13.39
N ASN A 137 18.58 2.80 12.25
CA ASN A 137 17.61 3.18 11.22
C ASN A 137 17.21 2.01 10.32
N ALA A 138 17.99 0.92 10.32
CA ALA A 138 17.63 -0.28 9.57
C ALA A 138 16.30 -0.87 10.05
N VAL A 139 15.50 -1.35 9.13
CA VAL A 139 14.20 -1.96 9.39
C VAL A 139 14.23 -3.42 8.97
N ILE A 140 13.81 -4.29 9.87
CA ILE A 140 13.54 -5.69 9.53
C ILE A 140 12.04 -5.81 9.32
N THR A 141 11.65 -6.14 8.09
CA THR A 141 10.25 -6.36 7.74
C THR A 141 9.77 -7.71 8.23
N LYS A 142 8.63 -7.72 8.94
CA LYS A 142 7.82 -8.89 9.23
C LYS A 142 6.52 -8.85 8.46
N LEU A 143 6.00 -10.04 8.16
CA LEU A 143 4.77 -10.22 7.38
C LEU A 143 3.82 -11.17 8.09
N ASP A 144 2.62 -10.67 8.33
CA ASP A 144 1.46 -11.50 8.65
C ASP A 144 0.55 -11.62 7.43
N THR A 145 -0.18 -12.72 7.32
CA THR A 145 -0.93 -13.02 6.09
C THR A 145 -2.36 -13.43 6.40
N LEU A 146 -3.33 -12.76 5.76
CA LEU A 146 -4.71 -13.21 5.65
C LEU A 146 -4.99 -13.65 4.21
N ARG A 147 -5.56 -14.85 4.05
CA ARG A 147 -6.01 -15.38 2.76
C ARG A 147 -7.52 -15.49 2.74
N LEU A 148 -8.13 -14.86 1.75
CA LEU A 148 -9.55 -14.98 1.46
C LEU A 148 -9.69 -15.89 0.24
N ASP A 149 -10.41 -16.99 0.38
CA ASP A 149 -10.70 -17.87 -0.75
C ASP A 149 -11.60 -17.16 -1.79
N ALA A 150 -11.69 -17.74 -2.98
CA ALA A 150 -12.44 -17.18 -4.09
C ALA A 150 -13.92 -16.97 -3.76
N GLN A 151 -14.51 -17.87 -2.98
CA GLN A 151 -15.93 -17.78 -2.60
C GLN A 151 -16.17 -16.63 -1.62
N THR A 152 -15.36 -16.53 -0.59
CA THR A 152 -15.40 -15.44 0.39
C THR A 152 -15.18 -14.10 -0.31
N MET A 153 -14.17 -14.01 -1.17
CA MET A 153 -13.89 -12.78 -1.91
C MET A 153 -15.04 -12.39 -2.84
N SER A 154 -15.66 -13.36 -3.52
CA SER A 154 -16.82 -13.12 -4.37
C SER A 154 -18.00 -12.56 -3.58
N LYS A 155 -18.30 -13.11 -2.39
CA LYS A 155 -19.35 -12.58 -1.49
C LYS A 155 -19.02 -11.15 -1.03
N CYS A 156 -17.76 -10.89 -0.63
CA CYS A 156 -17.33 -9.54 -0.25
C CYS A 156 -17.53 -8.54 -1.39
N LEU A 157 -17.15 -8.91 -2.62
CA LEU A 157 -17.29 -8.03 -3.78
C LEU A 157 -18.76 -7.77 -4.14
N LEU A 158 -19.62 -8.80 -4.00
CA LEU A 158 -21.07 -8.66 -4.21
C LEU A 158 -21.65 -7.69 -3.18
N ALA A 159 -21.42 -7.92 -1.90
CA ALA A 159 -21.89 -7.06 -0.81
C ALA A 159 -21.36 -5.61 -0.98
N CYS A 160 -20.09 -5.43 -1.38
CA CYS A 160 -19.55 -4.10 -1.68
C CYS A 160 -20.31 -3.40 -2.81
N ARG A 161 -20.75 -4.11 -3.86
CA ARG A 161 -21.54 -3.54 -4.95
C ARG A 161 -22.93 -3.14 -4.48
N GLU A 162 -23.61 -4.01 -3.74
CA GLU A 162 -24.94 -3.77 -3.16
C GLU A 162 -24.93 -2.53 -2.25
N HIS A 163 -23.87 -2.37 -1.48
CA HIS A 163 -23.67 -1.21 -0.61
C HIS A 163 -22.88 -0.06 -1.27
N HIS A 164 -22.77 -0.01 -2.58
CA HIS A 164 -22.15 1.10 -3.35
C HIS A 164 -20.73 1.49 -2.89
N THR A 165 -19.99 0.55 -2.31
CA THR A 165 -18.62 0.77 -1.83
C THR A 165 -17.60 -0.05 -2.63
N SER A 166 -16.34 -0.13 -2.15
CA SER A 166 -15.27 -0.95 -2.71
C SER A 166 -14.64 -1.81 -1.63
N PHE A 167 -14.01 -2.92 -2.01
CA PHE A 167 -13.29 -3.77 -1.07
C PHE A 167 -12.20 -3.01 -0.32
N THR A 168 -11.45 -2.13 -1.00
CA THR A 168 -10.45 -1.26 -0.37
C THR A 168 -11.07 -0.41 0.74
N SER A 169 -12.22 0.21 0.47
CA SER A 169 -12.90 1.06 1.46
C SER A 169 -13.51 0.28 2.60
N LEU A 170 -14.03 -0.92 2.33
CA LEU A 170 -14.52 -1.83 3.35
C LEU A 170 -13.37 -2.27 4.27
N LEU A 171 -12.28 -2.77 3.70
CA LEU A 171 -11.13 -3.21 4.48
C LEU A 171 -10.54 -2.08 5.32
N HIS A 172 -10.37 -0.89 4.75
CA HIS A 172 -9.91 0.29 5.46
C HIS A 172 -10.81 0.66 6.66
N THR A 173 -12.13 0.52 6.50
CA THR A 173 -13.10 0.71 7.58
C THR A 173 -12.96 -0.36 8.65
N LEU A 174 -12.87 -1.64 8.26
CA LEU A 174 -12.74 -2.76 9.19
C LEU A 174 -11.45 -2.70 10.00
N ILE A 175 -10.32 -2.26 9.40
CA ILE A 175 -9.06 -2.02 10.11
C ILE A 175 -9.29 -0.96 11.21
N LYS A 176 -9.90 0.18 10.88
CA LYS A 176 -10.18 1.24 11.88
C LYS A 176 -11.13 0.79 12.97
N VAL A 177 -12.18 0.06 12.61
CA VAL A 177 -13.13 -0.50 13.59
C VAL A 177 -12.39 -1.43 14.54
N SER A 178 -11.59 -2.37 14.02
CA SER A 178 -10.86 -3.33 14.85
C SER A 178 -9.82 -2.62 15.74
N LEU A 179 -9.00 -1.74 15.18
CA LEU A 179 -8.03 -1.00 15.98
C LEU A 179 -8.69 -0.15 17.07
N ALA A 180 -9.77 0.57 16.73
CA ALA A 180 -10.43 1.48 17.68
C ALA A 180 -11.23 0.77 18.75
N THR A 181 -11.70 -0.45 18.51
CA THR A 181 -12.54 -1.22 19.43
C THR A 181 -11.70 -2.14 20.30
N ASP A 182 -10.82 -2.94 19.69
CA ASP A 182 -10.20 -4.06 20.39
C ASP A 182 -8.79 -3.70 20.92
N PHE A 183 -8.04 -2.89 20.20
CA PHE A 183 -6.62 -2.64 20.51
C PHE A 183 -6.39 -1.27 21.13
N TYR A 184 -7.07 -0.21 20.65
CA TYR A 184 -6.88 1.16 21.09
C TYR A 184 -8.20 1.85 21.45
N PRO A 185 -8.96 1.34 22.44
CA PRO A 185 -10.29 1.89 22.80
C PRO A 185 -10.23 3.34 23.29
N LYS A 186 -9.08 3.82 23.75
CA LYS A 186 -8.88 5.19 24.22
C LYS A 186 -8.44 6.16 23.11
N ALA A 187 -8.00 5.66 21.96
CA ALA A 187 -7.60 6.52 20.85
C ALA A 187 -8.80 7.32 20.33
N LYS A 188 -8.61 8.58 20.03
CA LYS A 188 -9.68 9.49 19.58
C LYS A 188 -9.62 9.79 18.11
N PHE A 189 -8.42 9.70 17.52
CA PHE A 189 -8.17 10.11 16.16
C PHE A 189 -7.23 9.14 15.43
N SER A 190 -7.37 9.03 14.11
CA SER A 190 -6.51 8.22 13.24
C SER A 190 -6.11 8.99 12.00
N HIS A 191 -4.84 8.90 11.66
CA HIS A 191 -4.32 9.18 10.33
C HIS A 191 -4.01 7.85 9.64
N SER A 192 -4.46 7.70 8.39
CA SER A 192 -4.22 6.50 7.58
C SER A 192 -4.22 6.86 6.10
N GLU A 193 -3.67 5.99 5.27
CA GLU A 193 -3.49 6.25 3.85
C GLU A 193 -4.08 5.15 2.98
N THR A 194 -4.49 5.53 1.77
CA THR A 194 -4.85 4.61 0.70
C THR A 194 -3.96 4.91 -0.50
N VAL A 195 -3.23 3.89 -0.95
CA VAL A 195 -2.37 3.98 -2.14
C VAL A 195 -3.22 3.87 -3.39
N ILE A 196 -2.99 4.76 -4.35
CA ILE A 196 -3.78 4.88 -5.59
C ILE A 196 -2.86 4.81 -6.80
N ASP A 197 -3.21 3.97 -7.77
CA ASP A 197 -2.61 3.98 -9.10
C ASP A 197 -3.08 5.22 -9.87
N VAL A 198 -2.14 6.07 -10.28
CA VAL A 198 -2.45 7.30 -11.02
C VAL A 198 -2.41 7.12 -12.53
N ARG A 199 -1.97 5.97 -13.06
CA ARG A 199 -1.91 5.69 -14.50
C ARG A 199 -3.21 5.95 -15.23
N PRO A 200 -4.41 5.60 -14.70
CA PRO A 200 -5.67 5.89 -15.38
C PRO A 200 -5.92 7.38 -15.65
N TYR A 201 -5.25 8.24 -14.91
CA TYR A 201 -5.41 9.70 -14.97
C TYR A 201 -4.33 10.40 -15.81
N LEU A 202 -3.33 9.66 -16.29
CA LEU A 202 -2.27 10.21 -17.11
C LEU A 202 -2.77 10.54 -18.53
N PRO A 203 -2.33 11.67 -19.14
CA PRO A 203 -2.80 12.13 -20.44
C PRO A 203 -2.16 11.37 -21.61
N THR A 204 -1.66 10.17 -21.41
CA THR A 204 -0.96 9.38 -22.43
C THR A 204 -1.79 8.21 -22.93
N GLN A 205 -1.64 7.82 -24.21
CA GLN A 205 -2.35 6.66 -24.77
C GLN A 205 -1.84 5.34 -24.19
N ASP A 206 -0.55 5.24 -23.88
CA ASP A 206 0.10 4.03 -23.33
C ASP A 206 0.10 3.96 -21.80
N ARG A 207 -0.75 4.77 -21.15
CA ARG A 207 -0.82 4.87 -19.68
C ARG A 207 -0.89 3.51 -18.95
N GLY A 208 -1.57 2.54 -19.54
CA GLY A 208 -1.69 1.19 -18.96
C GLY A 208 -0.43 0.34 -19.02
N ARG A 209 0.60 0.78 -19.77
CA ARG A 209 1.88 0.07 -19.95
C ARG A 209 3.07 0.73 -19.25
N ILE A 210 2.82 1.81 -18.52
CA ILE A 210 3.88 2.52 -17.78
C ILE A 210 4.36 1.64 -16.63
N ILE A 211 5.63 1.23 -16.69
CA ILE A 211 6.26 0.36 -15.67
C ILE A 211 6.81 1.20 -14.50
N SER A 212 7.24 2.45 -14.73
CA SER A 212 7.77 3.32 -13.67
C SER A 212 6.78 3.54 -12.53
N THR A 213 7.24 4.03 -11.40
CA THR A 213 6.41 4.39 -10.24
C THR A 213 5.37 5.44 -10.62
N ALA A 214 4.10 5.10 -10.51
CA ALA A 214 2.97 5.97 -10.83
C ALA A 214 1.86 5.81 -9.78
N VAL A 215 2.21 6.13 -8.54
CA VAL A 215 1.33 6.03 -7.38
C VAL A 215 1.16 7.37 -6.69
N SER A 216 0.05 7.56 -6.03
CA SER A 216 -0.21 8.64 -5.09
C SER A 216 -0.85 8.06 -3.83
N MET A 217 -0.91 8.86 -2.78
CA MET A 217 -1.55 8.49 -1.52
C MET A 217 -2.68 9.46 -1.20
N ILE A 218 -3.78 8.91 -0.70
CA ILE A 218 -4.91 9.69 -0.19
C ILE A 218 -4.96 9.52 1.32
N SER A 219 -4.71 10.61 2.03
CA SER A 219 -4.75 10.62 3.49
C SER A 219 -6.17 10.75 4.01
N SER A 220 -6.49 9.95 5.02
CA SER A 220 -7.74 9.99 5.76
C SER A 220 -7.48 10.33 7.21
N PHE A 221 -8.17 11.38 7.69
CA PHE A 221 -8.13 11.83 9.08
C PHE A 221 -9.51 11.65 9.69
N ASP A 222 -9.63 10.75 10.65
CA ASP A 222 -10.92 10.33 11.18
C ASP A 222 -11.01 10.37 12.69
N TRP A 223 -12.17 10.84 13.19
CA TRP A 223 -12.58 10.66 14.57
C TRP A 223 -13.03 9.23 14.83
N LEU A 224 -12.42 8.57 15.78
CA LEU A 224 -12.62 7.14 16.03
C LEU A 224 -13.92 6.80 16.76
N SER A 225 -14.63 7.79 17.30
CA SER A 225 -15.90 7.56 17.98
C SER A 225 -16.95 6.87 17.09
N LYS A 226 -16.98 7.16 15.79
CA LYS A 226 -17.90 6.52 14.83
C LYS A 226 -17.51 5.07 14.58
N PHE A 227 -16.21 4.79 14.47
CA PHE A 227 -15.70 3.43 14.25
C PHE A 227 -15.94 2.55 15.49
N ARG A 228 -15.74 3.07 16.70
CA ARG A 228 -16.09 2.35 17.94
C ARG A 228 -17.59 2.01 18.05
N ARG A 229 -18.47 2.90 17.57
CA ARG A 229 -19.92 2.58 17.53
C ARG A 229 -20.27 1.52 16.49
N ALA A 230 -19.47 1.38 15.44
CA ALA A 230 -19.64 0.36 14.42
C ALA A 230 -19.16 -1.03 14.88
N GLY A 231 -18.21 -1.07 15.82
CA GLY A 231 -17.73 -2.30 16.45
C GLY A 231 -17.96 -2.24 17.97
N GLN A 232 -18.35 -3.35 18.56
CA GLN A 232 -18.38 -3.54 20.00
C GLN A 232 -17.33 -4.59 20.36
N SER A 233 -16.89 -4.58 21.62
CA SER A 233 -16.01 -5.65 22.12
C SER A 233 -16.63 -7.02 21.85
N PRO A 234 -15.80 -8.05 21.62
CA PRO A 234 -16.30 -9.41 21.41
C PRO A 234 -17.25 -9.85 22.52
N ASP A 235 -18.22 -10.68 22.15
CA ASP A 235 -19.09 -11.36 23.10
C ASP A 235 -18.32 -12.42 23.93
N GLU A 236 -19.00 -13.10 24.83
CA GLU A 236 -18.43 -14.17 25.68
C GLU A 236 -17.82 -15.32 24.87
N THR A 237 -18.19 -15.49 23.60
CA THR A 237 -17.67 -16.50 22.68
C THR A 237 -16.48 -16.01 21.85
N GLY A 238 -16.08 -14.74 22.02
CA GLY A 238 -14.98 -14.10 21.27
C GLY A 238 -15.37 -13.64 19.87
N ASN A 239 -16.68 -13.62 19.53
CA ASN A 239 -17.16 -13.09 18.27
C ASN A 239 -17.42 -11.57 18.37
N PRO A 240 -16.95 -10.77 17.40
CA PRO A 240 -17.18 -9.33 17.42
C PRO A 240 -18.67 -9.02 17.18
N ILE A 241 -19.21 -8.16 18.02
CA ILE A 241 -20.53 -7.57 17.78
C ILE A 241 -20.35 -6.41 16.83
N VAL A 242 -21.08 -6.41 15.71
CA VAL A 242 -20.92 -5.41 14.66
C VAL A 242 -22.25 -4.71 14.33
N ASN A 243 -22.16 -3.41 14.10
CA ASN A 243 -23.25 -2.66 13.48
C ASN A 243 -22.97 -2.61 11.95
N ALA A 244 -23.51 -3.57 11.21
CA ALA A 244 -23.26 -3.72 9.78
C ALA A 244 -23.67 -2.47 8.98
N GLU A 245 -24.81 -1.86 9.29
CA GLU A 245 -25.28 -0.65 8.60
C GLU A 245 -24.28 0.50 8.74
N LEU A 246 -23.75 0.70 9.95
CA LEU A 246 -22.75 1.75 10.18
C LEU A 246 -21.40 1.43 9.53
N ILE A 247 -20.99 0.17 9.46
CA ILE A 247 -19.78 -0.24 8.72
C ILE A 247 -19.93 0.09 7.23
N TRP A 248 -21.07 -0.23 6.64
CA TRP A 248 -21.34 0.07 5.23
C TRP A 248 -21.38 1.58 4.96
N ASP A 249 -22.04 2.37 5.82
CA ASP A 249 -22.06 3.85 5.73
C ASP A 249 -20.64 4.45 5.79
N LEU A 250 -19.83 4.00 6.73
CA LEU A 250 -18.43 4.45 6.84
C LEU A 250 -17.60 4.07 5.62
N SER A 251 -17.81 2.87 5.08
CA SER A 251 -17.12 2.39 3.88
C SER A 251 -17.52 3.18 2.64
N GLN A 252 -18.80 3.54 2.49
CA GLN A 252 -19.28 4.41 1.42
C GLN A 252 -18.65 5.81 1.52
N LYS A 253 -18.61 6.38 2.72
CA LYS A 253 -17.98 7.69 2.97
C LYS A 253 -16.49 7.69 2.63
N HIS A 254 -15.79 6.62 2.97
CA HIS A 254 -14.38 6.48 2.61
C HIS A 254 -14.20 6.40 1.09
N LYS A 255 -15.02 5.60 0.37
CA LYS A 255 -15.00 5.57 -1.10
C LYS A 255 -15.28 6.94 -1.70
N ALA A 256 -16.29 7.64 -1.19
CA ALA A 256 -16.63 8.98 -1.66
C ALA A 256 -15.49 9.99 -1.43
N HIS A 257 -14.77 9.87 -0.29
CA HIS A 257 -13.57 10.67 -0.01
C HIS A 257 -12.48 10.42 -1.06
N ILE A 258 -12.17 9.15 -1.37
CA ILE A 258 -11.19 8.78 -2.40
C ILE A 258 -11.59 9.38 -3.76
N LEU A 259 -12.84 9.17 -4.20
CA LEU A 259 -13.31 9.64 -5.49
C LEU A 259 -13.33 11.17 -5.60
N ASN A 260 -13.66 11.85 -4.51
CA ASN A 260 -13.62 13.32 -4.45
C ASN A 260 -12.19 13.85 -4.55
N ASP A 261 -11.23 13.24 -3.86
CA ASP A 261 -9.83 13.66 -3.94
C ASP A 261 -9.28 13.44 -5.36
N LEU A 262 -9.53 12.27 -5.95
CA LEU A 262 -9.13 11.96 -7.32
C LEU A 262 -9.73 12.92 -8.35
N LYS A 263 -11.02 13.25 -8.21
CA LYS A 263 -11.72 14.13 -9.16
C LYS A 263 -11.24 15.58 -9.09
N HIS A 264 -11.01 16.09 -7.89
CA HIS A 264 -10.89 17.53 -7.69
C HIS A 264 -9.48 18.02 -7.41
N LYS A 265 -8.66 17.23 -6.75
CA LYS A 265 -7.47 17.82 -6.15
C LYS A 265 -6.21 16.99 -6.24
N MET A 266 -6.26 15.67 -6.11
CA MET A 266 -5.06 14.89 -5.80
C MET A 266 -4.16 15.65 -4.81
N SER A 267 -4.78 16.08 -3.70
CA SER A 267 -4.27 17.18 -2.86
C SER A 267 -2.92 16.86 -2.22
N TRP A 268 -2.71 15.59 -1.90
CA TRP A 268 -1.42 15.13 -1.39
C TRP A 268 -0.32 15.26 -2.42
N MET A 269 -0.60 14.85 -3.65
CA MET A 269 0.35 14.92 -4.74
C MET A 269 0.69 16.37 -5.11
N GLN A 270 -0.30 17.26 -5.11
CA GLN A 270 -0.05 18.68 -5.33
C GLN A 270 0.78 19.30 -4.19
N ALA A 271 0.54 18.89 -2.94
CA ALA A 271 1.36 19.31 -1.82
C ALA A 271 2.80 18.79 -1.96
N TRP A 272 2.96 17.52 -2.34
CA TRP A 272 4.27 16.92 -2.59
C TRP A 272 5.04 17.63 -3.70
N LEU A 273 4.41 17.86 -4.86
CA LEU A 273 5.02 18.59 -5.96
C LEU A 273 5.40 20.02 -5.57
N THR A 274 4.57 20.71 -4.77
CA THR A 274 4.87 22.08 -4.30
C THR A 274 6.08 22.08 -3.36
N ILE A 275 6.19 21.10 -2.49
CA ILE A 275 7.31 20.96 -1.56
C ILE A 275 8.60 20.66 -2.34
N ARG A 276 8.53 19.77 -3.33
CA ARG A 276 9.65 19.45 -4.22
C ARG A 276 10.16 20.66 -5.03
N MET A 277 9.27 21.60 -5.34
CA MET A 277 9.65 22.86 -6.01
C MET A 277 10.29 23.88 -5.07
N ILE A 278 10.07 23.79 -3.76
CA ILE A 278 10.61 24.73 -2.75
C ILE A 278 11.94 24.22 -2.19
N GLY A 279 12.15 22.89 -2.16
CA GLY A 279 13.38 22.25 -1.68
C GLY A 279 14.24 21.75 -2.83
N GLU A 280 15.50 22.08 -2.82
CA GLU A 280 16.46 21.63 -3.86
C GLU A 280 16.86 20.15 -3.69
N ASP A 281 16.59 19.53 -2.48
CA ASP A 281 17.00 18.15 -2.19
C ASP A 281 15.91 17.37 -1.42
N GLU A 282 15.65 16.12 -1.86
CA GLU A 282 14.72 15.22 -1.16
C GLU A 282 15.21 14.83 0.26
N GLU A 283 16.51 14.79 0.48
CA GLU A 283 17.12 14.54 1.80
C GLU A 283 16.78 15.65 2.78
N ASP A 284 16.78 16.92 2.34
CA ASP A 284 16.40 18.07 3.17
C ASP A 284 14.92 18.07 3.56
N TYR A 285 14.05 17.54 2.70
CA TYR A 285 12.63 17.43 3.00
C TYR A 285 12.35 16.43 4.11
N VAL A 286 12.94 15.24 4.02
CA VAL A 286 12.76 14.18 5.03
C VAL A 286 13.39 14.60 6.35
N SER A 287 14.57 15.22 6.31
CA SER A 287 15.31 15.60 7.51
C SER A 287 14.76 16.85 8.22
N THR A 288 14.29 17.87 7.49
CA THR A 288 13.87 19.15 8.04
C THR A 288 12.39 19.30 8.27
N LEU A 289 11.53 18.81 7.37
CA LEU A 289 10.09 19.03 7.44
C LEU A 289 9.35 17.93 8.23
N LEU A 290 9.71 16.67 8.07
CA LEU A 290 9.03 15.58 8.78
C LEU A 290 9.18 15.64 10.31
N PRO A 291 10.32 15.98 10.91
CA PRO A 291 10.44 16.07 12.37
C PRO A 291 9.52 17.10 13.00
N GLY A 292 9.19 18.17 12.26
CA GLY A 292 8.26 19.21 12.71
C GLY A 292 6.80 18.76 12.74
N TYR A 293 6.45 17.66 12.03
CA TYR A 293 5.08 17.19 11.85
C TYR A 293 4.79 15.88 12.58
N LYS A 294 4.67 15.97 13.90
CA LYS A 294 4.37 14.80 14.75
C LYS A 294 3.20 13.94 14.27
N LEU A 295 2.23 14.53 13.57
CA LEU A 295 1.07 13.82 13.07
C LEU A 295 1.36 13.03 11.79
N LEU A 296 2.20 13.56 10.89
CA LEU A 296 2.69 12.81 9.73
C LEU A 296 3.53 11.61 10.17
N GLN A 297 4.26 11.75 11.28
CA GLN A 297 5.00 10.67 11.92
C GLN A 297 4.10 9.60 12.57
N ASN A 298 2.79 9.84 12.67
CA ASN A 298 1.83 8.88 13.21
C ASN A 298 0.83 8.43 12.13
N ASN A 299 1.33 8.00 11.00
CA ASN A 299 0.53 7.28 10.04
C ASN A 299 0.26 5.86 10.57
N ALA A 300 -0.98 5.61 10.95
CA ALA A 300 -1.34 4.35 11.60
C ALA A 300 -1.17 3.16 10.64
N PHE A 301 -1.71 3.29 9.44
CA PHE A 301 -1.60 2.25 8.42
C PHE A 301 -1.83 2.81 7.01
N ALA A 302 -1.29 2.08 6.03
CA ALA A 302 -1.61 2.26 4.62
C ALA A 302 -2.28 1.01 4.04
N VAL A 303 -3.18 1.23 3.07
CA VAL A 303 -3.81 0.15 2.30
C VAL A 303 -3.39 0.29 0.84
N SER A 304 -2.64 -0.69 0.36
CA SER A 304 -2.20 -0.81 -1.03
C SER A 304 -2.89 -2.01 -1.68
N ASN A 305 -3.85 -1.75 -2.57
CA ASN A 305 -4.64 -2.79 -3.21
C ASN A 305 -4.46 -2.77 -4.73
N LEU A 306 -3.77 -3.79 -5.24
CA LEU A 306 -3.55 -3.99 -6.68
C LEU A 306 -4.76 -4.63 -7.39
N GLY A 307 -5.76 -5.07 -6.63
CA GLY A 307 -6.95 -5.73 -7.18
C GLY A 307 -6.71 -7.17 -7.60
N ALA A 308 -7.57 -7.65 -8.46
CA ALA A 308 -7.40 -8.98 -9.06
C ALA A 308 -6.51 -8.86 -10.31
N PHE A 309 -5.42 -9.62 -10.30
CA PHE A 309 -4.62 -9.78 -11.51
C PHE A 309 -5.43 -10.53 -12.56
N THR A 310 -5.50 -9.93 -13.74
CA THR A 310 -6.06 -10.54 -14.94
C THR A 310 -5.02 -10.36 -16.03
N SER A 311 -4.51 -11.45 -16.57
CA SER A 311 -3.56 -11.35 -17.68
C SER A 311 -4.24 -10.71 -18.89
N THR A 312 -3.59 -9.72 -19.49
CA THR A 312 -4.04 -9.10 -20.74
C THR A 312 -3.90 -10.06 -21.91
N HIS A 313 -3.12 -11.13 -21.74
CA HIS A 313 -2.75 -12.13 -22.73
C HIS A 313 -3.49 -13.47 -22.56
N LEU A 314 -4.57 -13.52 -21.76
CA LEU A 314 -5.40 -14.72 -21.53
C LEU A 314 -5.92 -15.43 -22.80
N ARG A 315 -5.77 -14.82 -23.97
CA ARG A 315 -6.11 -15.44 -25.26
C ARG A 315 -5.00 -16.33 -25.83
N SER A 316 -3.81 -16.33 -25.25
CA SER A 316 -2.74 -17.25 -25.62
C SER A 316 -2.99 -18.59 -24.90
N HIS A 317 -3.42 -19.60 -25.63
CA HIS A 317 -3.53 -20.99 -25.16
C HIS A 317 -2.13 -21.60 -24.96
N GLY A 318 -1.34 -21.02 -24.05
CA GLY A 318 -0.01 -21.51 -23.70
C GLY A 318 -0.05 -22.46 -22.50
N PRO A 319 1.03 -23.18 -22.24
CA PRO A 319 1.13 -24.13 -21.13
C PRO A 319 1.26 -23.47 -19.75
N TRP A 320 1.47 -22.16 -19.68
CA TRP A 320 1.73 -21.44 -18.45
C TRP A 320 0.57 -20.52 -18.07
N ALA A 321 0.21 -20.53 -16.78
CA ALA A 321 -0.78 -19.62 -16.20
C ALA A 321 -0.34 -19.22 -14.78
N ILE A 322 -0.69 -18.00 -14.37
CA ILE A 322 -0.52 -17.55 -12.99
C ILE A 322 -1.76 -17.98 -12.20
N SER A 323 -1.59 -18.93 -11.28
CA SER A 323 -2.67 -19.45 -10.42
C SER A 323 -2.81 -18.72 -9.09
N SER A 324 -1.76 -18.07 -8.62
CA SER A 324 -1.76 -17.27 -7.40
C SER A 324 -0.74 -16.14 -7.50
N MET A 325 -0.98 -15.06 -6.81
CA MET A 325 -0.09 -13.91 -6.73
C MET A 325 -0.07 -13.38 -5.31
N GLU A 326 1.10 -12.97 -4.87
CA GLU A 326 1.33 -12.32 -3.58
C GLU A 326 2.22 -11.10 -3.80
N PHE A 327 2.00 -10.07 -3.01
CA PHE A 327 2.87 -8.89 -3.06
C PHE A 327 3.02 -8.28 -1.66
N SER A 328 4.17 -7.68 -1.39
CA SER A 328 4.39 -6.90 -0.18
C SER A 328 5.37 -5.77 -0.42
N ALA A 329 5.15 -4.66 0.24
CA ALA A 329 6.13 -3.60 0.40
C ALA A 329 6.93 -3.82 1.68
N GLY A 330 8.20 -3.41 1.72
CA GLY A 330 8.99 -3.41 2.94
C GLY A 330 8.36 -2.49 4.00
N ALA A 331 8.51 -2.84 5.25
CA ALA A 331 8.13 -1.96 6.34
C ALA A 331 8.96 -0.68 6.30
N ILE A 332 8.34 0.44 6.65
CA ILE A 332 8.99 1.74 6.76
C ILE A 332 9.18 2.03 8.25
N LYS A 333 10.33 2.63 8.59
CA LYS A 333 10.64 2.99 9.98
C LYS A 333 9.55 3.89 10.56
N ALA A 334 9.14 3.56 11.78
CA ALA A 334 8.14 4.36 12.49
C ALA A 334 8.53 5.84 12.54
N GLY A 335 7.62 6.71 12.14
CA GLY A 335 7.85 8.15 12.08
C GLY A 335 8.17 8.70 10.70
N ILE A 336 8.40 7.84 9.68
CA ILE A 336 8.55 8.26 8.28
C ILE A 336 7.33 7.80 7.47
N GLY A 337 6.76 6.63 7.81
CA GLY A 337 5.66 6.03 7.07
C GLY A 337 4.65 5.31 7.95
N PRO A 338 3.75 4.53 7.36
CA PRO A 338 2.74 3.79 8.09
C PRO A 338 3.35 2.72 9.00
N ASN A 339 2.74 2.55 10.18
CA ASN A 339 3.15 1.49 11.11
C ASN A 339 2.79 0.09 10.61
N LEU A 340 1.70 0.00 9.85
CA LEU A 340 1.24 -1.22 9.17
C LEU A 340 0.97 -0.90 7.71
N THR A 341 1.41 -1.76 6.79
CA THR A 341 1.04 -1.67 5.37
C THR A 341 0.30 -2.92 4.95
N PHE A 342 -0.96 -2.76 4.56
CA PHE A 342 -1.81 -3.83 4.05
C PHE A 342 -1.64 -3.92 2.53
N ASN A 343 -1.00 -4.97 2.07
CA ASN A 343 -0.66 -5.22 0.66
C ASN A 343 -1.61 -6.28 0.13
N ILE A 344 -2.46 -5.94 -0.84
CA ILE A 344 -3.56 -6.78 -1.29
C ILE A 344 -3.43 -7.07 -2.78
N ILE A 345 -3.46 -8.34 -3.12
CA ILE A 345 -3.55 -8.80 -4.51
C ILE A 345 -4.30 -10.14 -4.56
N GLY A 346 -5.04 -10.35 -5.62
CA GLY A 346 -5.65 -11.63 -5.96
C GLY A 346 -5.36 -12.01 -7.41
N VAL A 347 -5.73 -13.23 -7.79
CA VAL A 347 -5.86 -13.64 -9.18
C VAL A 347 -7.34 -13.88 -9.41
N GLN A 348 -7.82 -13.54 -10.60
CA GLN A 348 -9.23 -13.75 -10.94
C GLN A 348 -9.64 -15.20 -10.66
N ASP A 349 -10.79 -15.38 -10.01
CA ASP A 349 -11.36 -16.69 -9.64
C ASP A 349 -10.45 -17.53 -8.71
N SER A 350 -9.50 -16.90 -8.04
CA SER A 350 -8.59 -17.53 -7.07
C SER A 350 -8.61 -16.77 -5.72
N ALA A 351 -7.74 -17.18 -4.82
CA ALA A 351 -7.62 -16.53 -3.51
C ALA A 351 -7.07 -15.10 -3.64
N THR A 352 -7.56 -14.22 -2.77
CA THR A 352 -6.97 -12.91 -2.51
C THR A 352 -6.08 -12.99 -1.29
N VAL A 353 -4.86 -12.49 -1.41
CA VAL A 353 -3.86 -12.49 -0.34
C VAL A 353 -3.69 -11.06 0.17
N ILE A 354 -3.70 -10.92 1.47
CA ILE A 354 -3.43 -9.68 2.19
C ILE A 354 -2.20 -9.93 3.05
N HIS A 355 -1.06 -9.33 2.67
CA HIS A 355 0.12 -9.28 3.52
C HIS A 355 0.14 -7.98 4.30
N VAL A 356 0.36 -8.07 5.61
CA VAL A 356 0.56 -6.91 6.47
C VAL A 356 2.04 -6.84 6.83
N SER A 357 2.72 -5.84 6.29
CA SER A 357 4.12 -5.57 6.63
C SER A 357 4.23 -4.60 7.80
N HIS A 358 5.14 -4.91 8.72
CA HIS A 358 5.45 -4.11 9.88
C HIS A 358 6.93 -4.27 10.31
N GLU A 359 7.43 -3.34 11.12
CA GLU A 359 8.79 -3.41 11.66
C GLU A 359 8.87 -4.48 12.75
N GLU A 360 9.85 -5.40 12.68
CA GLU A 360 10.10 -6.42 13.69
C GLU A 360 10.34 -5.79 15.07
N GLY A 361 9.68 -6.33 16.08
CA GLY A 361 9.81 -5.87 17.46
C GLY A 361 9.15 -4.53 17.76
N SER A 362 8.49 -3.88 16.79
CA SER A 362 7.73 -2.66 17.03
C SER A 362 6.41 -2.91 17.74
N LEU A 363 5.83 -4.08 17.53
CA LEU A 363 4.54 -4.52 18.07
C LEU A 363 4.71 -5.85 18.84
N PRO A 364 3.79 -6.19 19.77
CA PRO A 364 3.72 -7.52 20.35
C PRO A 364 3.62 -8.59 19.25
N GLU A 365 4.24 -9.75 19.48
CA GLU A 365 4.39 -10.81 18.47
C GLU A 365 3.06 -11.26 17.83
N GLU A 366 1.99 -11.34 18.61
CA GLU A 366 0.67 -11.78 18.12
C GLU A 366 -0.27 -10.64 17.72
N PHE A 367 0.20 -9.39 17.77
CA PHE A 367 -0.67 -8.23 17.56
C PHE A 367 -1.30 -8.22 16.16
N VAL A 368 -0.49 -8.40 15.12
CA VAL A 368 -0.96 -8.30 13.73
C VAL A 368 -1.83 -9.50 13.37
N SER A 369 -1.48 -10.70 13.81
CA SER A 369 -2.31 -11.90 13.60
C SER A 369 -3.66 -11.78 14.28
N ALA A 370 -3.70 -11.28 15.53
CA ALA A 370 -4.94 -11.01 16.24
C ALA A 370 -5.79 -9.92 15.55
N LEU A 371 -5.15 -8.88 15.04
CA LEU A 371 -5.83 -7.84 14.26
C LEU A 371 -6.47 -8.41 12.98
N LEU A 372 -5.74 -9.25 12.25
CA LEU A 372 -6.26 -9.91 11.04
C LEU A 372 -7.42 -10.83 11.34
N ASP A 373 -7.36 -11.59 12.44
CA ASP A 373 -8.47 -12.44 12.92
C ASP A 373 -9.74 -11.60 13.19
N GLN A 374 -9.61 -10.47 13.90
CA GLN A 374 -10.73 -9.58 14.18
C GLN A 374 -11.30 -8.93 12.91
N ILE A 375 -10.44 -8.56 11.95
CA ILE A 375 -10.87 -8.04 10.65
C ILE A 375 -11.66 -9.10 9.88
N GLN A 376 -11.16 -10.34 9.84
CA GLN A 376 -11.81 -11.46 9.16
C GLN A 376 -13.17 -11.79 9.79
N LYS A 377 -13.24 -11.91 11.11
CA LYS A 377 -14.48 -12.16 11.84
C LYS A 377 -15.54 -11.09 11.57
N ARG A 378 -15.16 -9.81 11.62
CA ARG A 378 -16.07 -8.69 11.31
C ARG A 378 -16.52 -8.71 9.86
N MET A 379 -15.60 -9.00 8.94
CA MET A 379 -15.93 -9.15 7.53
C MET A 379 -16.98 -10.25 7.33
N MET A 380 -16.73 -11.43 7.90
CA MET A 380 -17.66 -12.57 7.78
C MET A 380 -19.03 -12.33 8.43
N ALA A 381 -19.10 -11.48 9.44
CA ALA A 381 -20.35 -11.14 10.12
C ALA A 381 -21.26 -10.19 9.32
N ILE A 382 -20.74 -9.54 8.25
CA ILE A 382 -21.48 -8.54 7.47
C ILE A 382 -21.71 -8.92 6.00
N ILE A 383 -21.18 -10.08 5.54
CA ILE A 383 -21.30 -10.54 4.13
C ILE A 383 -22.29 -11.77 4.00
#